data_abf44632e75c7f7b32985324c805a891
#
_entry.id   abf44632e75c7f7b32985324c805a891
#
_cell.length_a   1.000
_cell.length_b   1.000
_cell.length_c   1.000
_cell.angle_alpha   90.00
_cell.angle_beta   90.00
_cell.angle_gamma   90.00
#
_symmetry.space_group_name_H-M   'P 1'
#
loop_
_entity.id
_entity.type
_entity.pdbx_description
1 polymer ?
#
loop_
_entity_poly.entity_id
_entity_poly.type
_entity_poly.pdbx_seq_one_letter_code
_entity_poly.pdbx_strand_id
1 'polypeptide(L)'
;MTFLLDGAPFGSDTVAPYTLTLNPGLVRPGRHTLTVAAVDNQGRRSSTRPVALTTDRFRVQALATTPGNGLERALAALRRGHVTVRLAPGQYRLSDVRIGDGGRLIGSGPRTVITAPSASYFAVLVARGRNIAISNLTVDGGGPGPGRGIAVAVFDGSRNVRLSRLRLTHVRQDGVNVWGAYSNVSVQDSVIGGDGSAQVGVFALGSDRSRDTSVIRTRIRGFRSHGILLAQREYGRPAAALHGLALDNVVSDIRNPARDRCYYAPNTTPKCGTDEGGIWTGGVEAAIIGNTVVRARWDGIETVGSSTRTTVVGNRIRDTRTGIYLEHSTHDSLVARNVVSGARTAINVEWWHDGQGSTRNTFSSNRIVSAARGGLFVDVGSDGNQIVGNTFVGGARPAIVLQGTSDNIVRRNLGCGAGNEALVREQSAYDESGARAVPRRNRLSGNSTSTSCGAR
;
A
#
# COMPACT_ATOMS: atom_id res chain seq x y z
N MET A 1 -13.15 3.05 -7.66
CA MET A 1 -13.68 2.03 -8.59
C MET A 1 -12.57 1.07 -8.98
N THR A 2 -12.84 -0.23 -9.06
CA THR A 2 -11.90 -1.24 -9.56
C THR A 2 -12.45 -1.83 -10.84
N PHE A 3 -11.67 -1.80 -11.89
CA PHE A 3 -12.05 -2.37 -13.19
C PHE A 3 -11.56 -3.81 -13.26
N LEU A 4 -12.47 -4.72 -13.55
CA LEU A 4 -12.22 -6.17 -13.63
C LEU A 4 -12.32 -6.61 -15.09
N LEU A 5 -11.30 -7.25 -15.60
CA LEU A 5 -11.31 -7.89 -16.91
C LEU A 5 -11.33 -9.42 -16.71
N ASP A 6 -12.37 -10.08 -17.21
CA ASP A 6 -12.61 -11.51 -17.00
C ASP A 6 -12.57 -11.91 -15.51
N GLY A 7 -13.17 -11.06 -14.66
CA GLY A 7 -13.18 -11.25 -13.21
C GLY A 7 -11.88 -10.93 -12.49
N ALA A 8 -10.78 -10.66 -13.20
CA ALA A 8 -9.51 -10.27 -12.59
C ALA A 8 -9.33 -8.76 -12.56
N PRO A 9 -8.89 -8.13 -11.46
CA PRO A 9 -8.60 -6.71 -11.41
C PRO A 9 -7.58 -6.33 -12.49
N PHE A 10 -7.96 -5.35 -13.29
CA PHE A 10 -7.15 -4.84 -14.40
C PHE A 10 -6.56 -3.45 -14.09
N GLY A 11 -7.29 -2.64 -13.34
CA GLY A 11 -6.87 -1.33 -12.89
C GLY A 11 -7.91 -0.71 -11.97
N SER A 12 -7.61 0.46 -11.45
CA SER A 12 -8.51 1.20 -10.56
C SER A 12 -8.43 2.69 -10.84
N ASP A 13 -9.51 3.38 -10.46
CA ASP A 13 -9.58 4.84 -10.41
C ASP A 13 -10.38 5.23 -9.16
N THR A 14 -9.88 6.18 -8.39
CA THR A 14 -10.48 6.62 -7.13
C THR A 14 -11.18 7.97 -7.24
N VAL A 15 -11.06 8.66 -8.39
CA VAL A 15 -11.59 10.01 -8.63
C VAL A 15 -12.62 10.01 -9.75
N ALA A 16 -13.74 10.64 -9.51
CA ALA A 16 -14.76 10.86 -10.54
C ALA A 16 -14.36 12.00 -11.52
N PRO A 17 -14.65 11.89 -12.82
CA PRO A 17 -15.29 10.76 -13.47
C PRO A 17 -14.32 9.57 -13.59
N TYR A 18 -14.77 8.39 -13.13
CA TYR A 18 -13.94 7.19 -13.09
C TYR A 18 -13.63 6.70 -14.50
N THR A 19 -12.35 6.68 -14.84
CA THR A 19 -11.87 6.29 -16.17
C THR A 19 -10.71 5.31 -16.08
N LEU A 20 -10.66 4.36 -16.99
CA LEU A 20 -9.52 3.49 -17.20
C LEU A 20 -9.25 3.29 -18.68
N THR A 21 -8.04 3.60 -19.11
CA THR A 21 -7.62 3.30 -20.47
C THR A 21 -7.26 1.83 -20.60
N LEU A 22 -8.10 1.05 -21.24
CA LEU A 22 -7.80 -0.33 -21.59
C LEU A 22 -6.80 -0.34 -22.77
N ASN A 23 -5.61 -0.86 -22.55
CA ASN A 23 -4.69 -1.12 -23.63
C ASN A 23 -4.90 -2.52 -24.23
N PRO A 24 -5.40 -2.65 -25.45
CA PRO A 24 -5.63 -3.95 -26.08
C PRO A 24 -4.37 -4.81 -26.14
N GLY A 25 -3.21 -4.16 -26.26
CA GLY A 25 -1.92 -4.83 -26.27
C GLY A 25 -1.57 -5.58 -24.98
N LEU A 26 -2.18 -5.26 -23.83
CA LEU A 26 -1.98 -5.94 -22.54
C LEU A 26 -3.02 -7.04 -22.29
N VAL A 27 -4.00 -7.19 -23.19
CA VAL A 27 -5.08 -8.16 -23.08
C VAL A 27 -4.85 -9.28 -24.10
N ARG A 28 -5.24 -10.50 -23.79
CA ARG A 28 -5.22 -11.57 -24.82
C ARG A 28 -6.19 -11.22 -25.94
N PRO A 29 -5.89 -11.52 -27.20
CA PRO A 29 -6.88 -11.39 -28.26
C PRO A 29 -8.09 -12.29 -28.00
N GLY A 30 -9.27 -11.78 -28.22
CA GLY A 30 -10.51 -12.53 -28.04
C GLY A 30 -11.64 -11.74 -27.39
N ARG A 31 -12.67 -12.45 -27.02
CA ARG A 31 -13.78 -11.90 -26.24
C ARG A 31 -13.41 -11.82 -24.77
N HIS A 32 -13.72 -10.71 -24.17
CA HIS A 32 -13.50 -10.42 -22.75
C HIS A 32 -14.76 -9.83 -22.11
N THR A 33 -14.77 -9.86 -20.80
CA THR A 33 -15.84 -9.27 -20.00
C THR A 33 -15.26 -8.21 -19.09
N LEU A 34 -15.72 -6.98 -19.23
CA LEU A 34 -15.38 -5.87 -18.34
C LEU A 34 -16.47 -5.69 -17.28
N THR A 35 -16.08 -5.64 -16.03
CA THR A 35 -16.94 -5.31 -14.90
C THR A 35 -16.28 -4.24 -14.07
N VAL A 36 -17.04 -3.28 -13.54
CA VAL A 36 -16.54 -2.29 -12.60
C VAL A 36 -17.10 -2.59 -11.22
N ALA A 37 -16.23 -2.80 -10.25
CA ALA A 37 -16.59 -2.94 -8.85
C ALA A 37 -16.36 -1.63 -8.11
N ALA A 38 -17.29 -1.25 -7.29
CA ALA A 38 -17.22 -0.08 -6.43
C ALA A 38 -17.26 -0.48 -4.96
N VAL A 39 -16.54 0.26 -4.14
CA VAL A 39 -16.69 0.24 -2.68
C VAL A 39 -17.02 1.67 -2.27
N ASP A 40 -18.15 1.86 -1.61
CA ASP A 40 -18.56 3.17 -1.12
C ASP A 40 -17.84 3.53 0.20
N ASN A 41 -18.06 4.75 0.66
CA ASN A 41 -17.52 5.25 1.92
C ASN A 41 -18.05 4.52 3.18
N GLN A 42 -19.04 3.65 3.03
CA GLN A 42 -19.52 2.76 4.08
C GLN A 42 -19.01 1.32 3.90
N GLY A 43 -18.13 1.09 2.90
CA GLY A 43 -17.55 -0.21 2.57
C GLY A 43 -18.54 -1.17 1.90
N ARG A 44 -19.67 -0.70 1.41
CA ARG A 44 -20.62 -1.53 0.64
C ARG A 44 -20.05 -1.73 -0.74
N ARG A 45 -20.12 -2.97 -1.21
CA ARG A 45 -19.62 -3.34 -2.53
C ARG A 45 -20.80 -3.41 -3.52
N SER A 46 -20.59 -2.87 -4.70
CA SER A 46 -21.48 -3.03 -5.85
C SER A 46 -20.66 -3.29 -7.11
N SER A 47 -21.29 -3.89 -8.11
CA SER A 47 -20.64 -4.09 -9.41
C SER A 47 -21.61 -3.80 -10.54
N THR A 48 -21.06 -3.34 -11.67
CA THR A 48 -21.85 -3.16 -12.89
C THR A 48 -22.23 -4.52 -13.49
N ARG A 49 -23.23 -4.50 -14.37
CA ARG A 49 -23.42 -5.63 -15.29
C ARG A 49 -22.18 -5.79 -16.16
N PRO A 50 -21.80 -7.03 -16.49
CA PRO A 50 -20.67 -7.28 -17.37
C PRO A 50 -20.88 -6.66 -18.76
N VAL A 51 -19.85 -5.98 -19.27
CA VAL A 51 -19.81 -5.45 -20.63
C VAL A 51 -18.88 -6.31 -21.45
N ALA A 52 -19.38 -6.88 -22.53
CA ALA A 52 -18.57 -7.64 -23.47
C ALA A 52 -17.69 -6.69 -24.30
N LEU A 53 -16.42 -7.01 -24.43
CA LEU A 53 -15.50 -6.33 -25.34
C LEU A 53 -14.67 -7.35 -26.10
N THR A 54 -14.28 -6.99 -27.31
CA THR A 54 -13.42 -7.83 -28.14
C THR A 54 -12.11 -7.12 -28.39
N THR A 55 -11.01 -7.81 -28.18
CA THR A 55 -9.67 -7.30 -28.51
C THR A 55 -9.13 -8.04 -29.73
N ASP A 56 -8.68 -7.29 -30.72
CA ASP A 56 -8.06 -7.84 -31.93
C ASP A 56 -6.65 -8.38 -31.65
N ARG A 57 -6.19 -9.26 -32.53
CA ARG A 57 -4.81 -9.73 -32.51
C ARG A 57 -3.88 -8.58 -32.89
N PHE A 58 -3.27 -7.95 -31.89
CA PHE A 58 -2.07 -7.17 -32.18
C PHE A 58 -1.01 -8.13 -32.76
N ARG A 59 -0.53 -7.88 -33.95
CA ARG A 59 0.63 -8.59 -34.52
C ARG A 59 1.89 -8.15 -33.76
N VAL A 60 2.05 -8.66 -32.56
CA VAL A 60 3.32 -8.53 -31.83
C VAL A 60 4.14 -9.76 -32.19
N GLN A 61 5.31 -9.55 -32.74
CA GLN A 61 6.23 -10.63 -33.02
C GLN A 61 6.53 -11.39 -31.71
N ALA A 62 6.18 -12.68 -31.68
CA ALA A 62 6.46 -13.53 -30.54
C ALA A 62 7.80 -14.23 -30.76
N LEU A 63 8.76 -13.99 -29.86
CA LEU A 63 10.04 -14.67 -29.84
C LEU A 63 10.06 -15.62 -28.66
N ALA A 64 10.20 -16.93 -28.91
CA ALA A 64 10.44 -17.93 -27.89
C ALA A 64 11.95 -18.18 -27.78
N THR A 65 12.46 -18.29 -26.58
CA THR A 65 13.89 -18.52 -26.36
C THR A 65 14.14 -19.37 -25.10
N THR A 66 15.23 -20.09 -25.14
CA THR A 66 15.80 -20.85 -24.04
C THR A 66 17.10 -20.19 -23.56
N PRO A 67 17.65 -20.59 -22.40
CA PRO A 67 18.98 -20.14 -22.01
C PRO A 67 20.01 -20.44 -23.10
N GLY A 68 20.78 -19.43 -23.52
CA GLY A 68 21.84 -19.54 -24.53
C GLY A 68 21.38 -19.42 -25.99
N ASN A 69 20.25 -19.92 -26.38
CA ASN A 69 19.84 -19.93 -27.79
C ASN A 69 18.92 -18.74 -28.14
N GLY A 70 19.42 -17.83 -28.98
CA GLY A 70 18.66 -16.65 -29.46
C GLY A 70 18.31 -15.62 -28.38
N LEU A 71 18.76 -15.80 -27.13
CA LEU A 71 18.42 -14.99 -26.00
C LEU A 71 18.83 -13.53 -26.20
N GLU A 72 20.07 -13.27 -26.61
CA GLU A 72 20.57 -11.90 -26.85
C GLU A 72 19.76 -11.16 -27.92
N ARG A 73 19.41 -11.84 -29.02
CA ARG A 73 18.56 -11.28 -30.06
C ARG A 73 17.18 -10.95 -29.51
N ALA A 74 16.59 -11.83 -28.71
CA ALA A 74 15.30 -11.61 -28.09
C ALA A 74 15.32 -10.42 -27.11
N LEU A 75 16.36 -10.30 -26.29
CA LEU A 75 16.53 -9.19 -25.35
C LEU A 75 16.79 -7.86 -26.10
N ALA A 76 17.58 -7.88 -27.16
CA ALA A 76 17.77 -6.70 -28.01
C ALA A 76 16.47 -6.25 -28.67
N ALA A 77 15.62 -7.18 -29.10
CA ALA A 77 14.29 -6.86 -29.63
C ALA A 77 13.37 -6.31 -28.53
N LEU A 78 13.37 -6.89 -27.35
CA LEU A 78 12.58 -6.44 -26.21
C LEU A 78 12.93 -5.01 -25.78
N ARG A 79 14.21 -4.65 -25.84
CA ARG A 79 14.68 -3.29 -25.58
C ARG A 79 14.15 -2.28 -26.59
N ARG A 80 14.05 -2.64 -27.89
CA ARG A 80 13.45 -1.79 -28.91
C ARG A 80 11.94 -1.65 -28.76
N GLY A 81 11.30 -2.65 -28.13
CA GLY A 81 9.87 -2.64 -27.88
C GLY A 81 9.03 -3.34 -28.97
N HIS A 82 7.71 -3.30 -28.79
CA HIS A 82 6.70 -3.87 -29.70
C HIS A 82 6.87 -5.38 -29.98
N VAL A 83 7.43 -6.11 -29.02
CA VAL A 83 7.70 -7.54 -29.13
C VAL A 83 7.26 -8.28 -27.87
N THR A 84 6.80 -9.51 -28.03
CA THR A 84 6.61 -10.45 -26.92
C THR A 84 7.75 -11.46 -26.92
N VAL A 85 8.55 -11.42 -25.86
CA VAL A 85 9.57 -12.45 -25.59
C VAL A 85 8.99 -13.47 -24.62
N ARG A 86 8.97 -14.73 -25.00
CA ARG A 86 8.56 -15.84 -24.17
C ARG A 86 9.80 -16.63 -23.74
N LEU A 87 10.06 -16.69 -22.45
CA LEU A 87 11.13 -17.46 -21.87
C LEU A 87 10.63 -18.87 -21.51
N ALA A 88 11.30 -19.87 -22.00
CA ALA A 88 11.09 -21.26 -21.59
C ALA A 88 11.48 -21.46 -20.11
N PRO A 89 11.09 -22.57 -19.47
CA PRO A 89 11.64 -22.93 -18.19
C PRO A 89 13.17 -23.03 -18.26
N GLY A 90 13.86 -22.50 -17.25
CA GLY A 90 15.32 -22.50 -17.22
C GLY A 90 15.89 -21.39 -16.34
N GLN A 91 17.22 -21.40 -16.17
CA GLN A 91 17.97 -20.41 -15.43
C GLN A 91 18.59 -19.41 -16.40
N TYR A 92 18.30 -18.13 -16.20
CA TYR A 92 18.79 -17.01 -17.01
C TYR A 92 19.62 -16.06 -16.12
N ARG A 93 20.93 -16.02 -16.31
CA ARG A 93 21.80 -15.09 -15.57
C ARG A 93 21.82 -13.74 -16.29
N LEU A 94 20.98 -12.81 -15.84
CA LEU A 94 20.72 -11.53 -16.50
C LEU A 94 20.58 -10.41 -15.47
N SER A 95 21.02 -9.22 -15.86
CA SER A 95 20.70 -7.96 -15.17
C SER A 95 20.48 -6.87 -16.21
N ASP A 96 19.86 -5.76 -15.78
CA ASP A 96 19.53 -4.62 -16.64
C ASP A 96 18.75 -4.99 -17.91
N VAL A 97 17.90 -6.00 -17.81
CA VAL A 97 17.02 -6.40 -18.92
C VAL A 97 16.00 -5.31 -19.16
N ARG A 98 16.19 -4.54 -20.21
CA ARG A 98 15.34 -3.39 -20.55
C ARG A 98 14.17 -3.80 -21.41
N ILE A 99 12.97 -3.36 -21.03
CA ILE A 99 11.72 -3.58 -21.72
C ILE A 99 11.22 -2.22 -22.20
N GLY A 100 11.17 -2.03 -23.52
CA GLY A 100 10.73 -0.80 -24.18
C GLY A 100 9.22 -0.79 -24.48
N ASP A 101 8.78 0.21 -25.23
CA ASP A 101 7.38 0.46 -25.58
C ASP A 101 6.70 -0.79 -26.17
N GLY A 102 5.51 -1.15 -25.64
CA GLY A 102 4.76 -2.30 -26.11
C GLY A 102 5.45 -3.65 -25.87
N GLY A 103 6.59 -3.65 -25.17
CA GLY A 103 7.38 -4.85 -24.90
C GLY A 103 6.72 -5.75 -23.85
N ARG A 104 6.78 -7.06 -24.07
CA ARG A 104 6.26 -8.05 -23.15
C ARG A 104 7.30 -9.12 -22.86
N LEU A 105 7.58 -9.34 -21.59
CA LEU A 105 8.42 -10.43 -21.10
C LEU A 105 7.57 -11.44 -20.35
N ILE A 106 7.43 -12.64 -20.87
CA ILE A 106 6.55 -13.65 -20.32
C ILE A 106 7.34 -14.95 -20.08
N GLY A 107 7.40 -15.37 -18.83
CA GLY A 107 7.94 -16.71 -18.50
C GLY A 107 6.91 -17.81 -18.64
N SER A 108 7.36 -19.03 -18.48
CA SER A 108 6.54 -20.25 -18.50
C SER A 108 6.13 -20.71 -17.08
N GLY A 109 6.19 -19.81 -16.10
CA GLY A 109 5.86 -20.08 -14.70
C GLY A 109 7.08 -19.97 -13.77
N PRO A 110 6.98 -20.45 -12.54
CA PRO A 110 8.02 -20.26 -11.52
C PRO A 110 9.35 -20.96 -11.83
N ARG A 111 9.36 -21.87 -12.79
CA ARG A 111 10.60 -22.50 -13.27
C ARG A 111 11.37 -21.68 -14.31
N THR A 112 10.82 -20.58 -14.79
CA THR A 112 11.57 -19.56 -15.54
C THR A 112 12.19 -18.62 -14.54
N VAL A 113 13.48 -18.73 -14.29
CA VAL A 113 14.18 -17.99 -13.24
C VAL A 113 15.22 -17.06 -13.86
N ILE A 114 15.09 -15.78 -13.62
CA ILE A 114 16.11 -14.77 -13.97
C ILE A 114 16.88 -14.44 -12.69
N THR A 115 18.17 -14.72 -12.68
CA THR A 115 19.05 -14.46 -11.54
C THR A 115 20.08 -13.42 -11.89
N ALA A 116 20.31 -12.45 -11.02
CA ALA A 116 21.35 -11.46 -11.19
C ALA A 116 22.74 -12.11 -11.21
N PRO A 117 23.62 -11.78 -12.18
CA PRO A 117 24.90 -12.44 -12.34
C PRO A 117 25.95 -12.03 -11.31
N SER A 118 25.83 -10.88 -10.71
CA SER A 118 26.85 -10.30 -9.81
C SER A 118 26.25 -9.63 -8.58
N ALA A 119 27.14 -9.28 -7.67
CA ALA A 119 26.80 -8.58 -6.43
C ALA A 119 26.35 -7.13 -6.65
N SER A 120 26.74 -6.48 -7.76
CA SER A 120 26.40 -5.08 -8.03
C SER A 120 25.61 -4.97 -9.31
N TYR A 121 24.32 -4.64 -9.19
CA TYR A 121 23.45 -4.29 -10.29
C TYR A 121 22.43 -3.24 -9.80
N PHE A 122 21.90 -2.45 -10.72
CA PHE A 122 20.86 -1.49 -10.38
C PHE A 122 19.50 -2.17 -10.29
N ALA A 123 19.09 -2.85 -11.34
CA ALA A 123 17.86 -3.65 -11.37
C ALA A 123 18.03 -4.89 -12.26
N VAL A 124 17.31 -5.96 -11.95
CA VAL A 124 17.32 -7.16 -12.81
C VAL A 124 16.49 -6.89 -14.06
N LEU A 125 15.26 -6.39 -13.89
CA LEU A 125 14.35 -6.03 -14.96
C LEU A 125 14.07 -4.53 -14.90
N VAL A 126 14.05 -3.87 -16.06
CA VAL A 126 13.85 -2.43 -16.20
C VAL A 126 12.73 -2.17 -17.20
N ALA A 127 11.58 -1.73 -16.74
CA ALA A 127 10.49 -1.25 -17.57
C ALA A 127 10.64 0.26 -17.81
N ARG A 128 10.77 0.68 -19.06
CA ARG A 128 10.83 2.08 -19.44
C ARG A 128 10.10 2.32 -20.75
N GLY A 129 8.92 2.91 -20.66
CA GLY A 129 8.07 3.19 -21.83
C GLY A 129 6.61 2.91 -21.56
N ARG A 130 5.83 2.69 -22.61
CA ARG A 130 4.38 2.54 -22.53
C ARG A 130 3.96 1.11 -22.85
N ASN A 131 2.86 0.68 -22.20
CA ASN A 131 2.19 -0.58 -22.56
C ASN A 131 3.07 -1.82 -22.35
N ILE A 132 3.78 -1.85 -21.23
CA ILE A 132 4.73 -2.91 -20.88
C ILE A 132 4.05 -3.97 -20.02
N ALA A 133 4.37 -5.24 -20.28
CA ALA A 133 3.95 -6.34 -19.44
C ALA A 133 5.11 -7.26 -19.07
N ILE A 134 5.23 -7.57 -17.78
CA ILE A 134 6.17 -8.57 -17.27
C ILE A 134 5.37 -9.57 -16.45
N SER A 135 5.46 -10.86 -16.80
CA SER A 135 4.61 -11.83 -16.14
C SER A 135 5.14 -13.26 -16.11
N ASN A 136 4.63 -14.00 -15.11
CA ASN A 136 4.71 -15.46 -15.06
C ASN A 136 6.16 -15.99 -15.03
N LEU A 137 7.02 -15.38 -14.21
CA LEU A 137 8.41 -15.77 -14.03
C LEU A 137 8.89 -15.48 -12.60
N THR A 138 10.03 -16.05 -12.26
CA THR A 138 10.76 -15.77 -11.03
C THR A 138 11.93 -14.81 -11.31
N VAL A 139 12.11 -13.82 -10.47
CA VAL A 139 13.33 -13.00 -10.39
C VAL A 139 14.02 -13.29 -9.07
N ASP A 140 15.23 -13.79 -9.14
CA ASP A 140 16.07 -14.02 -7.98
C ASP A 140 17.13 -12.91 -7.90
N GLY A 141 17.03 -12.08 -6.86
CA GLY A 141 17.93 -10.96 -6.61
C GLY A 141 19.33 -11.38 -6.11
N GLY A 142 19.58 -12.68 -5.95
CA GLY A 142 20.89 -13.21 -5.55
C GLY A 142 21.26 -13.03 -4.08
N GLY A 143 20.28 -12.67 -3.22
CA GLY A 143 20.48 -12.57 -1.77
C GLY A 143 21.28 -11.35 -1.29
N PRO A 144 21.63 -11.28 -0.01
CA PRO A 144 22.28 -10.12 0.60
C PRO A 144 23.64 -9.82 -0.05
N GLY A 145 23.94 -8.55 -0.21
CA GLY A 145 25.20 -8.08 -0.78
C GLY A 145 25.26 -6.57 -0.90
N PRO A 146 26.44 -6.00 -1.14
CA PRO A 146 26.59 -4.56 -1.30
C PRO A 146 25.93 -4.07 -2.59
N GLY A 147 25.40 -2.86 -2.56
CA GLY A 147 24.84 -2.15 -3.69
C GLY A 147 23.33 -2.18 -3.76
N ARG A 148 22.80 -1.42 -4.71
CA ARG A 148 21.38 -1.38 -5.03
C ARG A 148 21.02 -2.67 -5.78
N GLY A 149 19.95 -3.31 -5.43
CA GLY A 149 19.53 -4.56 -6.05
C GLY A 149 18.01 -4.61 -6.12
N ILE A 150 17.43 -3.94 -7.11
CA ILE A 150 16.00 -3.90 -7.37
C ILE A 150 15.65 -5.10 -8.25
N ALA A 151 14.61 -5.86 -7.88
CA ALA A 151 14.20 -6.96 -8.76
C ALA A 151 13.53 -6.45 -10.04
N VAL A 152 12.58 -5.50 -9.92
CA VAL A 152 11.91 -4.86 -11.07
C VAL A 152 11.85 -3.36 -10.86
N ALA A 153 12.45 -2.59 -11.74
CA ALA A 153 12.37 -1.13 -11.75
C ALA A 153 11.44 -0.63 -12.87
N VAL A 154 10.59 0.33 -12.52
CA VAL A 154 9.74 1.07 -13.47
C VAL A 154 10.16 2.53 -13.44
N PHE A 155 10.67 3.03 -14.54
CA PHE A 155 11.27 4.35 -14.61
C PHE A 155 10.34 5.46 -15.06
N ASP A 156 10.83 6.67 -14.86
CA ASP A 156 10.25 7.92 -15.32
C ASP A 156 9.74 7.86 -16.77
N GLY A 157 8.57 8.43 -17.01
CA GLY A 157 7.88 8.40 -18.30
C GLY A 157 7.09 7.12 -18.60
N SER A 158 7.17 6.12 -17.73
CA SER A 158 6.46 4.84 -17.95
C SER A 158 4.95 4.98 -17.79
N ARG A 159 4.18 4.32 -18.70
CA ARG A 159 2.71 4.32 -18.66
C ARG A 159 2.16 2.95 -18.98
N ASN A 160 1.06 2.58 -18.33
CA ASN A 160 0.40 1.29 -18.52
C ASN A 160 1.37 0.11 -18.36
N VAL A 161 2.00 0.01 -17.19
CA VAL A 161 2.92 -1.08 -16.86
C VAL A 161 2.21 -2.10 -16.00
N ARG A 162 2.19 -3.34 -16.45
CA ARG A 162 1.59 -4.46 -15.71
C ARG A 162 2.65 -5.48 -15.32
N LEU A 163 2.79 -5.67 -14.02
CA LEU A 163 3.63 -6.69 -13.39
C LEU A 163 2.70 -7.71 -12.76
N SER A 164 2.70 -8.96 -13.23
CA SER A 164 1.72 -9.94 -12.74
C SER A 164 2.27 -11.35 -12.66
N ARG A 165 1.83 -12.09 -11.65
CA ARG A 165 2.24 -13.47 -11.41
C ARG A 165 3.77 -13.63 -11.37
N LEU A 166 4.41 -12.67 -10.72
CA LEU A 166 5.84 -12.67 -10.47
C LEU A 166 6.14 -13.34 -9.14
N ARG A 167 7.27 -14.02 -9.08
CA ARG A 167 7.88 -14.47 -7.85
C ARG A 167 9.23 -13.76 -7.70
N LEU A 168 9.31 -12.77 -6.80
CA LEU A 168 10.54 -12.04 -6.51
C LEU A 168 11.12 -12.62 -5.22
N THR A 169 12.34 -13.11 -5.27
CA THR A 169 13.02 -13.78 -4.14
C THR A 169 14.42 -13.23 -3.94
N HIS A 170 14.92 -13.31 -2.72
CA HIS A 170 16.27 -12.88 -2.34
C HIS A 170 16.57 -11.44 -2.84
N VAL A 171 15.56 -10.59 -2.70
CA VAL A 171 15.64 -9.19 -3.10
C VAL A 171 16.61 -8.45 -2.16
N ARG A 172 17.45 -7.57 -2.71
CA ARG A 172 18.44 -6.83 -1.91
C ARG A 172 17.96 -5.48 -1.40
N GLN A 173 17.32 -4.69 -2.26
CA GLN A 173 16.80 -3.38 -1.90
C GLN A 173 15.28 -3.37 -2.00
N ASP A 174 14.73 -3.33 -3.20
CA ASP A 174 13.29 -3.27 -3.42
C ASP A 174 12.83 -4.40 -4.32
N GLY A 175 11.67 -4.96 -4.01
CA GLY A 175 11.04 -5.95 -4.88
C GLY A 175 10.61 -5.31 -6.20
N VAL A 176 9.75 -4.32 -6.11
CA VAL A 176 9.37 -3.46 -7.23
C VAL A 176 9.64 -2.02 -6.83
N ASN A 177 10.31 -1.27 -7.71
CA ASN A 177 10.55 0.16 -7.50
C ASN A 177 9.99 0.95 -8.68
N VAL A 178 9.07 1.87 -8.40
CA VAL A 178 8.42 2.75 -9.38
C VAL A 178 8.80 4.18 -9.05
N TRP A 179 9.47 4.85 -9.95
CA TRP A 179 10.04 6.16 -9.70
C TRP A 179 9.73 7.17 -10.80
N GLY A 180 9.53 8.43 -10.39
CA GLY A 180 9.40 9.60 -11.28
C GLY A 180 7.98 9.82 -11.76
N ALA A 181 7.82 10.40 -12.93
CA ALA A 181 6.52 10.62 -13.55
C ALA A 181 6.05 9.33 -14.24
N TYR A 182 5.03 8.70 -13.73
CA TYR A 182 4.45 7.48 -14.29
C TYR A 182 2.93 7.52 -14.26
N SER A 183 2.29 6.63 -14.98
CA SER A 183 0.85 6.44 -14.86
C SER A 183 0.41 5.01 -15.09
N ASN A 184 -0.61 4.59 -14.36
CA ASN A 184 -1.23 3.27 -14.44
C ASN A 184 -0.20 2.13 -14.35
N VAL A 185 0.47 2.04 -13.19
CA VAL A 185 1.39 0.95 -12.86
C VAL A 185 0.69 -0.04 -11.94
N SER A 186 0.66 -1.32 -12.28
CA SER A 186 0.04 -2.34 -11.45
C SER A 186 0.94 -3.52 -11.15
N VAL A 187 0.94 -3.95 -9.88
CA VAL A 187 1.57 -5.18 -9.39
C VAL A 187 0.46 -6.11 -8.92
N GLN A 188 0.32 -7.29 -9.52
CA GLN A 188 -0.82 -8.15 -9.27
C GLN A 188 -0.43 -9.62 -9.12
N ASP A 189 -1.19 -10.35 -8.28
CA ASP A 189 -1.12 -11.81 -8.18
C ASP A 189 0.31 -12.34 -7.97
N SER A 190 1.13 -11.61 -7.24
CA SER A 190 2.57 -11.83 -7.14
C SER A 190 2.99 -12.25 -5.73
N VAL A 191 4.19 -12.81 -5.62
CA VAL A 191 4.82 -13.13 -4.34
C VAL A 191 6.17 -12.42 -4.30
N ILE A 192 6.37 -11.57 -3.30
CA ILE A 192 7.56 -10.74 -3.16
C ILE A 192 8.18 -11.01 -1.79
N GLY A 193 9.38 -11.57 -1.79
CA GLY A 193 10.11 -11.95 -0.58
C GLY A 193 11.46 -11.26 -0.48
N GLY A 194 11.65 -10.51 0.61
CA GLY A 194 12.96 -10.08 1.09
C GLY A 194 13.57 -11.13 2.03
N ASP A 195 14.80 -10.93 2.40
CA ASP A 195 15.52 -11.75 3.38
C ASP A 195 15.66 -11.07 4.75
N GLY A 196 14.92 -9.98 4.99
CA GLY A 196 15.02 -9.15 6.18
C GLY A 196 16.05 -8.01 6.07
N SER A 197 16.89 -7.99 5.03
CA SER A 197 17.81 -6.89 4.74
C SER A 197 17.28 -5.94 3.66
N ALA A 198 16.40 -6.42 2.79
CA ALA A 198 15.77 -5.62 1.75
C ALA A 198 14.85 -4.53 2.31
N GLN A 199 14.81 -3.38 1.65
CA GLN A 199 14.14 -2.19 2.17
C GLN A 199 12.61 -2.27 2.02
N VAL A 200 12.11 -2.36 0.80
CA VAL A 200 10.68 -2.24 0.50
C VAL A 200 10.22 -3.34 -0.47
N GLY A 201 9.04 -3.89 -0.20
CA GLY A 201 8.43 -4.88 -1.10
C GLY A 201 7.99 -4.24 -2.42
N VAL A 202 7.10 -3.25 -2.34
CA VAL A 202 6.70 -2.41 -3.49
C VAL A 202 6.86 -0.95 -3.09
N PHE A 203 7.79 -0.28 -3.72
CA PHE A 203 8.08 1.14 -3.54
C PHE A 203 7.59 1.92 -4.75
N ALA A 204 6.63 2.82 -4.56
CA ALA A 204 6.17 3.73 -5.60
C ALA A 204 6.25 5.17 -5.11
N LEU A 205 7.21 5.91 -5.66
CA LEU A 205 7.43 7.32 -5.35
C LEU A 205 7.16 8.16 -6.60
N GLY A 206 5.98 8.76 -6.61
CA GLY A 206 5.52 9.59 -7.72
C GLY A 206 6.00 11.03 -7.65
N SER A 207 6.06 11.69 -8.80
CA SER A 207 6.12 13.13 -8.92
C SER A 207 4.69 13.72 -9.00
N ASP A 208 4.60 15.03 -9.11
CA ASP A 208 3.35 15.77 -9.39
C ASP A 208 2.62 15.32 -10.68
N ARG A 209 3.35 14.70 -11.60
CA ARG A 209 2.84 14.16 -12.87
C ARG A 209 2.46 12.69 -12.81
N SER A 210 2.66 12.05 -11.68
CA SER A 210 2.34 10.63 -11.52
C SER A 210 0.83 10.43 -11.34
N ARG A 211 0.36 9.26 -11.77
CA ARG A 211 -1.02 8.81 -11.67
C ARG A 211 -1.05 7.34 -11.30
N ASP A 212 -2.08 6.91 -10.72
CA ASP A 212 -2.51 5.53 -10.45
C ASP A 212 -1.42 4.46 -10.30
N THR A 213 -1.20 4.05 -9.06
CA THR A 213 -0.41 2.86 -8.74
C THR A 213 -1.27 1.87 -7.98
N SER A 214 -1.24 0.61 -8.38
CA SER A 214 -2.01 -0.44 -7.72
C SER A 214 -1.17 -1.66 -7.34
N VAL A 215 -1.39 -2.16 -6.13
CA VAL A 215 -0.86 -3.44 -5.64
C VAL A 215 -2.04 -4.31 -5.25
N ILE A 216 -2.23 -5.43 -5.93
CA ILE A 216 -3.46 -6.21 -5.85
C ILE A 216 -3.14 -7.68 -5.64
N ARG A 217 -3.77 -8.32 -4.66
CA ARG A 217 -3.64 -9.76 -4.35
C ARG A 217 -2.20 -10.26 -4.34
N THR A 218 -1.30 -9.44 -3.80
CA THR A 218 0.13 -9.73 -3.74
C THR A 218 0.53 -10.10 -2.31
N ARG A 219 1.38 -11.13 -2.17
CA ARG A 219 1.96 -11.52 -0.90
C ARG A 219 3.36 -10.94 -0.76
N ILE A 220 3.58 -10.17 0.29
CA ILE A 220 4.82 -9.43 0.53
C ILE A 220 5.32 -9.77 1.93
N ARG A 221 6.59 -10.19 2.04
CA ARG A 221 7.14 -10.57 3.33
C ARG A 221 8.65 -10.34 3.45
N GLY A 222 9.11 -10.13 4.69
CA GLY A 222 10.54 -10.15 5.02
C GLY A 222 11.28 -8.91 4.55
N PHE A 223 10.65 -7.75 4.63
CA PHE A 223 11.28 -6.45 4.33
C PHE A 223 11.60 -5.68 5.61
N ARG A 224 12.55 -4.78 5.48
CA ARG A 224 13.08 -4.01 6.61
C ARG A 224 12.24 -2.78 6.93
N SER A 225 11.81 -2.05 5.92
CA SER A 225 11.11 -0.78 6.09
C SER A 225 9.62 -0.92 5.82
N HIS A 226 9.21 -1.21 4.60
CA HIS A 226 7.79 -1.27 4.24
C HIS A 226 7.46 -2.50 3.40
N GLY A 227 6.24 -3.00 3.57
CA GLY A 227 5.67 -3.95 2.62
C GLY A 227 5.27 -3.25 1.32
N ILE A 228 4.41 -2.27 1.43
CA ILE A 228 3.94 -1.42 0.33
C ILE A 228 4.12 0.04 0.73
N LEU A 229 4.77 0.83 -0.12
CA LEU A 229 4.91 2.26 0.03
C LEU A 229 4.40 2.96 -1.24
N LEU A 230 3.35 3.77 -1.08
CA LEU A 230 2.75 4.56 -2.15
C LEU A 230 2.82 6.03 -1.75
N ALA A 231 3.72 6.80 -2.36
CA ALA A 231 3.96 8.16 -1.94
C ALA A 231 4.15 9.12 -3.10
N GLN A 232 3.96 10.39 -2.81
CA GLN A 232 4.42 11.49 -3.62
C GLN A 232 5.76 11.99 -3.08
N ARG A 233 6.65 12.41 -3.95
CA ARG A 233 7.99 12.89 -3.59
C ARG A 233 7.97 14.11 -2.65
N GLU A 234 6.98 14.96 -2.81
CA GLU A 234 6.78 16.17 -2.00
C GLU A 234 5.51 16.02 -1.16
N TYR A 235 5.52 15.09 -0.22
CA TYR A 235 4.34 14.76 0.59
C TYR A 235 3.89 15.86 1.57
N GLY A 236 4.54 16.99 1.65
CA GLY A 236 4.03 18.21 2.34
C GLY A 236 3.07 19.05 1.49
N ARG A 237 2.83 18.70 0.23
CA ARG A 237 1.90 19.38 -0.66
C ARG A 237 0.76 18.46 -1.07
N PRO A 238 -0.49 18.94 -1.13
CA PRO A 238 -1.60 18.12 -1.63
C PRO A 238 -1.28 17.60 -3.02
N ALA A 239 -1.25 16.28 -3.16
CA ALA A 239 -1.10 15.65 -4.46
C ALA A 239 -2.39 15.79 -5.24
N ALA A 240 -2.41 16.65 -6.22
CA ALA A 240 -3.60 16.87 -7.04
C ALA A 240 -4.03 15.62 -7.84
N ALA A 241 -3.25 14.55 -7.89
CA ALA A 241 -3.54 13.49 -8.86
C ALA A 241 -2.89 12.11 -8.67
N LEU A 242 -2.15 11.84 -7.62
CA LEU A 242 -1.63 10.49 -7.41
C LEU A 242 -2.62 9.66 -6.58
N HIS A 243 -3.15 8.59 -7.20
CA HIS A 243 -4.03 7.65 -6.53
C HIS A 243 -3.30 6.34 -6.27
N GLY A 244 -3.38 5.88 -5.03
CA GLY A 244 -2.82 4.62 -4.59
C GLY A 244 -3.90 3.58 -4.33
N LEU A 245 -3.72 2.34 -4.80
CA LEU A 245 -4.58 1.22 -4.45
C LEU A 245 -3.76 0.09 -3.86
N ALA A 246 -4.07 -0.32 -2.63
CA ALA A 246 -3.65 -1.59 -2.04
C ALA A 246 -4.89 -2.45 -1.77
N LEU A 247 -5.08 -3.52 -2.56
CA LEU A 247 -6.29 -4.33 -2.53
C LEU A 247 -5.97 -5.81 -2.28
N ASP A 248 -6.59 -6.38 -1.24
CA ASP A 248 -6.54 -7.81 -0.92
C ASP A 248 -5.11 -8.39 -0.84
N ASN A 249 -4.14 -7.59 -0.36
CA ASN A 249 -2.76 -8.04 -0.20
C ASN A 249 -2.55 -8.71 1.16
N VAL A 250 -1.51 -9.53 1.24
CA VAL A 250 -0.99 -10.09 2.49
C VAL A 250 0.41 -9.56 2.70
N VAL A 251 0.58 -8.73 3.72
CA VAL A 251 1.88 -8.14 4.09
C VAL A 251 2.30 -8.69 5.45
N SER A 252 3.50 -9.23 5.54
CA SER A 252 3.96 -9.81 6.81
C SER A 252 5.46 -9.66 7.03
N ASP A 253 5.84 -9.73 8.32
CA ASP A 253 7.23 -9.79 8.74
C ASP A 253 8.04 -8.58 8.28
N ILE A 254 7.45 -7.40 8.45
CA ILE A 254 8.15 -6.14 8.20
C ILE A 254 8.90 -5.78 9.49
N ARG A 255 10.22 -5.95 9.45
CA ARG A 255 11.06 -5.86 10.65
C ARG A 255 12.37 -5.14 10.33
N ASN A 256 12.65 -4.09 11.04
CA ASN A 256 14.00 -3.57 11.12
C ASN A 256 14.79 -4.35 12.19
N PRO A 257 15.77 -5.17 11.85
CA PRO A 257 16.59 -5.86 12.83
C PRO A 257 17.57 -4.91 13.53
N ALA A 258 17.89 -3.77 12.94
CA ALA A 258 18.74 -2.77 13.55
C ALA A 258 17.91 -1.89 14.49
N ARG A 259 18.41 -1.64 15.69
CA ARG A 259 17.89 -0.60 16.58
C ARG A 259 17.87 0.72 15.81
N ASP A 260 16.78 1.44 15.93
CA ASP A 260 16.56 2.85 15.60
C ASP A 260 17.76 3.54 14.91
N ARG A 261 17.91 3.35 13.61
CA ARG A 261 18.86 4.16 12.86
C ARG A 261 18.18 5.46 12.50
N CYS A 262 18.67 6.51 13.16
CA CYS A 262 18.31 7.88 12.79
C CYS A 262 18.71 8.14 11.34
N TYR A 263 17.81 8.65 10.52
CA TYR A 263 18.15 9.18 9.21
C TYR A 263 18.93 10.48 9.43
N TYR A 264 20.16 10.50 9.00
CA TYR A 264 20.97 11.71 8.95
C TYR A 264 20.78 12.37 7.58
N ALA A 265 19.92 13.36 7.48
CA ALA A 265 20.04 14.31 6.40
C ALA A 265 21.21 15.27 6.75
N PRO A 266 22.09 15.65 5.80
CA PRO A 266 23.13 16.63 6.07
C PRO A 266 22.52 17.90 6.68
N ASN A 267 23.07 18.35 7.80
CA ASN A 267 22.70 19.55 8.52
C ASN A 267 21.35 19.54 9.29
N THR A 268 20.78 18.38 9.59
CA THR A 268 19.59 18.29 10.44
C THR A 268 19.85 17.46 11.69
N THR A 269 19.13 17.76 12.77
CA THR A 269 19.08 16.90 13.94
C THR A 269 18.69 15.48 13.52
N PRO A 270 19.37 14.43 14.01
CA PRO A 270 19.02 13.07 13.65
C PRO A 270 17.55 12.81 13.93
N LYS A 271 16.73 12.64 12.91
CA LYS A 271 15.36 12.17 13.09
C LYS A 271 15.41 10.65 13.21
N CYS A 272 15.31 10.18 14.43
CA CYS A 272 15.10 8.77 14.71
C CYS A 272 13.60 8.47 14.51
N GLY A 273 13.13 8.67 13.29
CA GLY A 273 11.78 8.35 12.88
C GLY A 273 11.77 6.96 12.28
N THR A 274 10.93 6.16 12.76
CA THR A 274 10.74 4.80 12.33
C THR A 274 9.45 4.74 11.53
N ASP A 275 9.48 5.35 10.34
CA ASP A 275 8.41 5.22 9.36
C ASP A 275 8.48 3.81 8.76
N GLU A 276 8.14 2.81 9.57
CA GLU A 276 8.18 1.41 9.18
C GLU A 276 6.78 0.83 9.25
N GLY A 277 6.19 0.57 8.12
CA GLY A 277 4.82 0.11 8.07
C GLY A 277 4.59 -1.09 7.15
N GLY A 278 3.54 -1.83 7.45
CA GLY A 278 3.05 -2.84 6.52
C GLY A 278 2.65 -2.19 5.19
N ILE A 279 1.76 -1.20 5.25
CA ILE A 279 1.32 -0.39 4.11
C ILE A 279 1.44 1.08 4.51
N TRP A 280 2.21 1.83 3.76
CA TRP A 280 2.46 3.24 3.99
C TRP A 280 2.01 4.09 2.80
N THR A 281 1.29 5.18 3.05
CA THR A 281 0.86 6.12 2.01
C THR A 281 1.15 7.55 2.44
N GLY A 282 1.73 8.35 1.53
CA GLY A 282 2.10 9.73 1.85
C GLY A 282 1.78 10.71 0.73
N GLY A 283 1.00 11.77 1.05
CA GLY A 283 0.63 12.81 0.10
C GLY A 283 -0.24 12.32 -1.07
N VAL A 284 -1.04 11.27 -0.89
CA VAL A 284 -1.81 10.62 -1.96
C VAL A 284 -3.26 10.40 -1.52
N GLU A 285 -4.18 10.32 -2.48
CA GLU A 285 -5.48 9.72 -2.24
C GLU A 285 -5.36 8.21 -2.37
N ALA A 286 -5.52 7.49 -1.29
CA ALA A 286 -5.31 6.04 -1.29
C ALA A 286 -6.58 5.27 -0.96
N ALA A 287 -6.71 4.09 -1.60
CA ALA A 287 -7.67 3.08 -1.21
C ALA A 287 -6.92 1.83 -0.72
N ILE A 288 -7.02 1.55 0.58
CA ILE A 288 -6.36 0.44 1.26
C ILE A 288 -7.46 -0.50 1.75
N ILE A 289 -7.74 -1.54 0.97
CA ILE A 289 -8.97 -2.31 1.12
C ILE A 289 -8.70 -3.81 1.23
N GLY A 290 -9.28 -4.46 2.23
CA GLY A 290 -9.27 -5.92 2.37
C GLY A 290 -7.91 -6.56 2.63
N ASN A 291 -6.89 -5.77 2.96
CA ASN A 291 -5.54 -6.29 3.17
C ASN A 291 -5.41 -7.00 4.53
N THR A 292 -4.49 -7.92 4.59
CA THR A 292 -4.05 -8.55 5.83
C THR A 292 -2.60 -8.13 6.13
N VAL A 293 -2.39 -7.45 7.25
CA VAL A 293 -1.06 -7.04 7.72
C VAL A 293 -0.75 -7.75 9.02
N VAL A 294 0.40 -8.43 9.07
CA VAL A 294 0.77 -9.26 10.22
C VAL A 294 2.23 -9.05 10.57
N ARG A 295 2.51 -8.79 11.85
CA ARG A 295 3.87 -8.63 12.37
C ARG A 295 4.67 -7.55 11.61
N ALA A 296 4.05 -6.41 11.35
CA ALA A 296 4.77 -5.18 11.06
C ALA A 296 5.22 -4.56 12.39
N ARG A 297 6.52 -4.34 12.55
CA ARG A 297 7.09 -3.98 13.87
C ARG A 297 6.51 -2.67 14.41
N TRP A 298 6.27 -1.70 13.53
CA TRP A 298 5.73 -0.40 13.90
C TRP A 298 4.25 -0.32 13.49
N ASP A 299 3.95 0.14 12.32
CA ASP A 299 2.58 0.42 11.95
C ASP A 299 2.04 -0.62 10.96
N GLY A 300 0.79 -1.01 11.16
CA GLY A 300 0.11 -1.90 10.22
C GLY A 300 -0.20 -1.18 8.92
N ILE A 301 -0.95 -0.10 9.03
CA ILE A 301 -1.30 0.81 7.93
C ILE A 301 -1.04 2.23 8.42
N GLU A 302 -0.35 3.01 7.62
CA GLU A 302 -0.02 4.40 7.94
C GLU A 302 -0.38 5.31 6.77
N THR A 303 -0.95 6.48 7.09
CA THR A 303 -1.26 7.54 6.13
C THR A 303 -0.70 8.86 6.64
N VAL A 304 0.15 9.51 5.85
CA VAL A 304 0.87 10.71 6.27
C VAL A 304 0.86 11.83 5.22
N GLY A 305 1.30 13.00 5.61
CA GLY A 305 1.74 14.06 4.72
C GLY A 305 0.66 14.59 3.80
N SER A 306 -0.36 15.26 4.36
CA SER A 306 -1.45 15.86 3.59
C SER A 306 -2.25 14.86 2.75
N SER A 307 -2.27 13.58 3.14
CA SER A 307 -3.14 12.58 2.53
C SER A 307 -4.60 12.97 2.75
N THR A 308 -5.36 13.03 1.68
CA THR A 308 -6.77 13.41 1.73
C THR A 308 -7.65 12.32 1.15
N ARG A 309 -8.88 12.22 1.61
CA ARG A 309 -9.88 11.27 1.09
C ARG A 309 -9.39 9.81 1.01
N THR A 310 -8.47 9.45 1.89
CA THR A 310 -7.95 8.08 1.96
C THR A 310 -9.03 7.15 2.53
N THR A 311 -9.16 5.97 1.95
CA THR A 311 -10.09 4.94 2.36
C THR A 311 -9.35 3.73 2.89
N VAL A 312 -9.46 3.45 4.19
CA VAL A 312 -8.86 2.28 4.87
C VAL A 312 -10.02 1.38 5.35
N VAL A 313 -10.38 0.37 4.57
CA VAL A 313 -11.62 -0.39 4.80
C VAL A 313 -11.42 -1.90 4.75
N GLY A 314 -11.99 -2.59 5.73
CA GLY A 314 -12.06 -4.05 5.75
C GLY A 314 -10.73 -4.76 5.91
N ASN A 315 -9.70 -4.07 6.39
CA ASN A 315 -8.38 -4.65 6.59
C ASN A 315 -8.33 -5.46 7.90
N ARG A 316 -7.47 -6.48 7.93
CA ARG A 316 -7.13 -7.26 9.11
C ARG A 316 -5.68 -6.98 9.49
N ILE A 317 -5.49 -6.37 10.66
CA ILE A 317 -4.16 -5.97 11.14
C ILE A 317 -3.92 -6.66 12.48
N ARG A 318 -2.75 -7.28 12.64
CA ARG A 318 -2.41 -7.90 13.91
C ARG A 318 -0.91 -7.86 14.21
N ASP A 319 -0.60 -7.87 15.50
CA ASP A 319 0.76 -7.97 16.04
C ASP A 319 1.64 -6.82 15.53
N THR A 320 1.16 -5.57 15.73
CA THR A 320 1.85 -4.33 15.35
C THR A 320 2.00 -3.42 16.57
N ARG A 321 2.86 -2.41 16.50
CA ARG A 321 2.89 -1.35 17.52
C ARG A 321 1.64 -0.48 17.39
N THR A 322 1.40 0.12 16.22
CA THR A 322 0.17 0.80 15.88
C THR A 322 -0.56 0.02 14.79
N GLY A 323 -1.86 -0.19 14.96
CA GLY A 323 -2.64 -0.88 13.94
C GLY A 323 -2.83 -0.02 12.70
N ILE A 324 -3.49 1.12 12.87
CA ILE A 324 -3.73 2.14 11.83
C ILE A 324 -3.29 3.49 12.38
N TYR A 325 -2.47 4.20 11.62
CA TYR A 325 -1.92 5.47 12.00
C TYR A 325 -2.27 6.55 10.95
N LEU A 326 -2.91 7.63 11.39
CA LEU A 326 -3.17 8.84 10.60
C LEU A 326 -2.32 9.96 11.18
N GLU A 327 -1.41 10.46 10.39
CA GLU A 327 -0.40 11.42 10.80
C GLU A 327 -0.30 12.58 9.82
N HIS A 328 0.27 13.71 10.24
CA HIS A 328 0.62 14.84 9.38
C HIS A 328 -0.50 15.29 8.43
N SER A 329 -1.53 15.92 8.95
CA SER A 329 -2.56 16.53 8.10
C SER A 329 -3.31 15.53 7.21
N THR A 330 -3.59 14.32 7.70
CA THR A 330 -4.49 13.39 7.01
C THR A 330 -5.95 13.83 7.22
N HIS A 331 -6.64 14.19 6.13
CA HIS A 331 -7.97 14.79 6.20
C HIS A 331 -9.04 14.04 5.43
N ASP A 332 -10.30 14.22 5.85
CA ASP A 332 -11.49 13.77 5.11
C ASP A 332 -11.48 12.29 4.74
N SER A 333 -10.80 11.48 5.56
CA SER A 333 -10.53 10.07 5.29
C SER A 333 -11.50 9.15 6.02
N LEU A 334 -11.69 7.94 5.48
CA LEU A 334 -12.55 6.90 6.03
C LEU A 334 -11.73 5.71 6.52
N VAL A 335 -11.81 5.43 7.81
CA VAL A 335 -11.26 4.22 8.45
C VAL A 335 -12.41 3.36 8.96
N ALA A 336 -12.79 2.32 8.23
CA ALA A 336 -14.01 1.59 8.54
C ALA A 336 -13.89 0.08 8.41
N ARG A 337 -14.65 -0.64 9.27
CA ARG A 337 -14.77 -2.10 9.23
C ARG A 337 -13.43 -2.85 9.29
N ASN A 338 -12.40 -2.22 9.82
CA ASN A 338 -11.12 -2.88 10.04
C ASN A 338 -11.16 -3.72 11.31
N VAL A 339 -10.43 -4.81 11.31
CA VAL A 339 -10.18 -5.62 12.49
C VAL A 339 -8.73 -5.44 12.90
N VAL A 340 -8.50 -4.84 14.06
CA VAL A 340 -7.16 -4.65 14.63
C VAL A 340 -7.04 -5.47 15.91
N SER A 341 -6.04 -6.32 15.99
CA SER A 341 -5.81 -7.18 17.15
C SER A 341 -4.35 -7.26 17.58
N GLY A 342 -4.10 -7.36 18.88
CA GLY A 342 -2.74 -7.49 19.42
C GLY A 342 -1.83 -6.30 19.14
N ALA A 343 -2.39 -5.14 18.83
CA ALA A 343 -1.64 -3.90 18.69
C ALA A 343 -1.42 -3.24 20.05
N ARG A 344 -0.36 -2.44 20.18
CA ARG A 344 -0.18 -1.61 21.38
C ARG A 344 -1.21 -0.48 21.40
N THR A 345 -1.34 0.28 20.30
CA THR A 345 -2.41 1.22 20.02
C THR A 345 -3.12 0.78 18.75
N ALA A 346 -4.43 0.61 18.78
CA ALA A 346 -5.08 0.06 17.60
C ALA A 346 -5.27 1.08 16.49
N ILE A 347 -5.76 2.27 16.81
CA ILE A 347 -5.88 3.39 15.87
C ILE A 347 -5.30 4.62 16.54
N ASN A 348 -4.37 5.29 15.87
CA ASN A 348 -3.72 6.49 16.35
C ASN A 348 -3.95 7.62 15.35
N VAL A 349 -4.32 8.79 15.84
CA VAL A 349 -4.59 10.01 15.05
C VAL A 349 -3.78 11.11 15.68
N GLU A 350 -2.67 11.44 15.07
CA GLU A 350 -1.72 12.39 15.64
C GLU A 350 -1.49 13.59 14.71
N TRP A 351 -0.97 14.63 15.30
CA TRP A 351 -0.30 15.73 14.64
C TRP A 351 1.23 15.49 14.73
N TRP A 352 1.98 16.08 13.86
CA TRP A 352 3.43 16.09 13.93
C TRP A 352 3.91 17.53 13.73
N HIS A 353 5.13 17.82 14.01
CA HIS A 353 5.84 19.12 14.05
C HIS A 353 5.43 20.27 13.07
N ASP A 354 4.43 20.10 12.25
CA ASP A 354 3.87 21.14 11.39
C ASP A 354 2.65 21.86 12.00
N GLY A 355 2.27 21.50 13.21
CA GLY A 355 1.12 22.09 13.92
C GLY A 355 -0.24 21.73 13.33
N GLN A 356 -0.31 20.84 12.33
CA GLN A 356 -1.58 20.49 11.69
C GLN A 356 -1.98 19.06 12.05
N GLY A 357 -3.05 18.93 12.80
CA GLY A 357 -3.64 17.64 13.15
C GLY A 357 -4.38 16.99 12.00
N SER A 358 -4.69 15.73 12.17
CA SER A 358 -5.47 14.92 11.22
C SER A 358 -6.97 15.11 11.48
N THR A 359 -7.67 15.84 10.62
CA THR A 359 -9.02 16.37 10.88
C THR A 359 -10.10 15.82 9.96
N ARG A 360 -11.36 15.91 10.40
CA ARG A 360 -12.56 15.53 9.65
C ARG A 360 -12.56 14.09 9.14
N ASN A 361 -11.82 13.20 9.80
CA ASN A 361 -11.79 11.80 9.45
C ASN A 361 -12.97 11.05 10.10
N THR A 362 -13.39 9.96 9.48
CA THR A 362 -14.44 9.09 9.99
C THR A 362 -13.89 7.72 10.37
N PHE A 363 -14.03 7.36 11.62
CA PHE A 363 -13.67 6.04 12.17
C PHE A 363 -14.96 5.28 12.49
N SER A 364 -15.34 4.29 11.68
CA SER A 364 -16.63 3.65 11.85
C SER A 364 -16.61 2.14 11.75
N SER A 365 -17.39 1.51 12.64
CA SER A 365 -17.59 0.05 12.61
C SER A 365 -16.29 -0.77 12.66
N ASN A 366 -15.21 -0.22 13.21
CA ASN A 366 -13.98 -0.97 13.40
C ASN A 366 -14.11 -1.88 14.63
N ARG A 367 -13.51 -3.06 14.57
CA ARG A 367 -13.41 -4.01 15.67
C ARG A 367 -11.96 -4.03 16.19
N ILE A 368 -11.78 -3.57 17.39
CA ILE A 368 -10.48 -3.52 18.07
C ILE A 368 -10.45 -4.59 19.15
N VAL A 369 -9.44 -5.46 19.13
CA VAL A 369 -9.33 -6.58 20.05
C VAL A 369 -8.00 -6.51 20.77
N SER A 370 -8.04 -6.48 22.10
CA SER A 370 -6.87 -6.59 22.99
C SER A 370 -5.75 -5.57 22.69
N ALA A 371 -6.12 -4.30 22.46
CA ALA A 371 -5.13 -3.22 22.34
C ALA A 371 -4.50 -2.91 23.72
N ALA A 372 -3.17 -2.97 23.81
CA ALA A 372 -2.47 -2.97 25.11
C ALA A 372 -2.44 -1.59 25.79
N ARG A 373 -2.45 -0.48 25.03
CA ARG A 373 -2.42 0.89 25.57
C ARG A 373 -3.65 1.73 25.26
N GLY A 374 -4.38 1.41 24.20
CA GLY A 374 -5.58 2.15 23.82
C GLY A 374 -6.17 1.66 22.52
N GLY A 375 -7.49 1.74 22.43
CA GLY A 375 -8.23 1.33 21.24
C GLY A 375 -8.13 2.39 20.13
N LEU A 376 -8.52 3.63 20.42
CA LEU A 376 -8.46 4.76 19.50
C LEU A 376 -7.99 5.99 20.27
N PHE A 377 -6.92 6.60 19.80
CA PHE A 377 -6.30 7.78 20.37
C PHE A 377 -6.34 8.93 19.36
N VAL A 378 -6.84 10.10 19.78
CA VAL A 378 -6.90 11.31 18.97
C VAL A 378 -6.14 12.40 19.72
N ASP A 379 -5.07 12.88 19.11
CA ASP A 379 -4.15 13.84 19.73
C ASP A 379 -4.43 15.29 19.31
N VAL A 380 -3.77 16.20 19.99
CA VAL A 380 -3.86 17.65 19.85
C VAL A 380 -3.99 18.10 18.39
N GLY A 381 -4.89 19.06 18.15
CA GLY A 381 -5.10 19.59 16.81
C GLY A 381 -5.83 18.66 15.82
N SER A 382 -6.10 17.40 16.20
CA SER A 382 -6.85 16.47 15.36
C SER A 382 -8.36 16.63 15.62
N ASP A 383 -8.94 17.68 15.09
CA ASP A 383 -10.29 18.14 15.40
C ASP A 383 -11.35 17.64 14.39
N GLY A 384 -12.62 17.71 14.78
CA GLY A 384 -13.76 17.47 13.90
C GLY A 384 -13.90 16.03 13.40
N ASN A 385 -13.26 15.07 14.03
CA ASN A 385 -13.34 13.66 13.63
C ASN A 385 -14.64 13.01 14.10
N GLN A 386 -15.10 11.99 13.39
CA GLN A 386 -16.27 11.19 13.74
C GLN A 386 -15.85 9.77 14.14
N ILE A 387 -16.18 9.35 15.35
CA ILE A 387 -15.86 8.03 15.91
C ILE A 387 -17.19 7.34 16.23
N VAL A 388 -17.65 6.46 15.33
CA VAL A 388 -19.03 5.99 15.32
C VAL A 388 -19.15 4.47 15.22
N GLY A 389 -19.84 3.84 16.17
CA GLY A 389 -20.20 2.43 16.08
C GLY A 389 -19.01 1.47 16.09
N ASN A 390 -17.88 1.85 16.68
CA ASN A 390 -16.72 0.96 16.82
C ASN A 390 -16.92 0.03 18.03
N THR A 391 -16.33 -1.15 17.96
CA THR A 391 -16.38 -2.15 19.02
C THR A 391 -14.97 -2.43 19.56
N PHE A 392 -14.82 -2.29 20.87
CA PHE A 392 -13.56 -2.52 21.59
C PHE A 392 -13.72 -3.75 22.49
N VAL A 393 -12.99 -4.80 22.24
CA VAL A 393 -13.06 -6.08 22.95
C VAL A 393 -11.79 -6.30 23.76
N GLY A 394 -11.91 -6.31 25.07
CA GLY A 394 -10.75 -6.38 25.96
C GLY A 394 -9.79 -5.18 25.76
N GLY A 395 -8.57 -5.29 26.31
CA GLY A 395 -7.54 -4.26 26.17
C GLY A 395 -7.61 -3.16 27.22
N ALA A 396 -6.75 -2.16 27.06
CA ALA A 396 -6.62 -1.06 28.00
C ALA A 396 -7.86 -0.16 28.01
N ARG A 397 -8.10 0.46 29.15
CA ARG A 397 -9.13 1.50 29.35
C ARG A 397 -8.48 2.82 29.75
N PRO A 398 -9.01 3.92 29.29
CA PRO A 398 -10.15 4.08 28.37
C PRO A 398 -9.84 3.55 26.96
N ALA A 399 -10.86 3.08 26.25
CA ALA A 399 -10.68 2.56 24.91
C ALA A 399 -10.59 3.66 23.85
N ILE A 400 -11.19 4.82 24.11
CA ILE A 400 -11.11 6.02 23.28
C ILE A 400 -10.54 7.15 24.13
N VAL A 401 -9.49 7.81 23.64
CA VAL A 401 -8.88 8.97 24.29
C VAL A 401 -8.93 10.15 23.32
N LEU A 402 -9.47 11.26 23.80
CA LEU A 402 -9.47 12.56 23.12
C LEU A 402 -8.52 13.48 23.90
N GLN A 403 -7.34 13.75 23.35
CA GLN A 403 -6.30 14.48 24.05
C GLN A 403 -6.12 15.87 23.43
N GLY A 404 -6.56 16.92 24.14
CA GLY A 404 -6.42 18.29 23.69
C GLY A 404 -7.08 18.63 22.36
N THR A 405 -8.10 17.88 21.97
CA THR A 405 -8.76 17.95 20.66
C THR A 405 -10.24 18.33 20.79
N SER A 406 -10.80 18.95 19.76
CA SER A 406 -12.11 19.60 19.82
C SER A 406 -13.03 19.18 18.68
N ASP A 407 -14.32 19.49 18.84
CA ASP A 407 -15.36 19.32 17.83
C ASP A 407 -15.57 17.88 17.32
N ASN A 408 -15.05 16.88 18.03
CA ASN A 408 -15.21 15.48 17.64
C ASN A 408 -16.60 14.95 18.01
N ILE A 409 -17.10 14.03 17.20
CA ILE A 409 -18.37 13.32 17.45
C ILE A 409 -18.05 11.86 17.78
N VAL A 410 -18.30 11.46 19.03
CA VAL A 410 -18.06 10.10 19.51
C VAL A 410 -19.38 9.46 19.91
N ARG A 411 -19.91 8.57 19.10
CA ARG A 411 -21.25 8.01 19.35
C ARG A 411 -21.39 6.54 19.04
N ARG A 412 -22.26 5.88 19.80
CA ARG A 412 -22.66 4.47 19.58
C ARG A 412 -21.47 3.51 19.55
N ASN A 413 -20.38 3.81 20.25
CA ASN A 413 -19.27 2.90 20.39
C ASN A 413 -19.54 1.92 21.53
N LEU A 414 -19.07 0.68 21.40
CA LEU A 414 -19.29 -0.38 22.37
C LEU A 414 -17.95 -0.89 22.92
N GLY A 415 -17.81 -0.89 24.23
CA GLY A 415 -16.71 -1.52 24.94
C GLY A 415 -17.16 -2.83 25.58
N CYS A 416 -16.39 -3.90 25.41
CA CYS A 416 -16.73 -5.23 25.90
C CYS A 416 -15.62 -5.85 26.74
N GLY A 417 -16.01 -6.63 27.76
CA GLY A 417 -15.06 -7.40 28.58
C GLY A 417 -14.18 -6.56 29.48
N ALA A 418 -14.59 -5.36 29.81
CA ALA A 418 -13.82 -4.49 30.71
C ALA A 418 -14.67 -4.10 31.92
N GLY A 419 -13.99 -3.82 33.03
CA GLY A 419 -14.62 -3.32 34.22
C GLY A 419 -15.36 -1.99 34.06
N ASN A 420 -15.80 -1.38 35.12
CA ASN A 420 -16.63 -0.18 35.18
C ASN A 420 -15.95 1.12 34.71
N GLU A 421 -14.77 1.05 34.07
CA GLU A 421 -14.10 2.26 33.56
C GLU A 421 -14.77 2.85 32.35
N ALA A 422 -14.73 4.19 32.26
CA ALA A 422 -15.32 4.92 31.15
C ALA A 422 -14.73 4.48 29.80
N LEU A 423 -15.59 4.30 28.79
CA LEU A 423 -15.16 3.95 27.46
C LEU A 423 -14.37 5.08 26.79
N VAL A 424 -14.77 6.32 27.05
CA VAL A 424 -14.19 7.53 26.47
C VAL A 424 -13.60 8.39 27.56
N ARG A 425 -12.38 8.89 27.35
CA ARG A 425 -11.73 9.89 28.20
C ARG A 425 -11.34 11.11 27.40
N GLU A 426 -11.69 12.28 27.90
CA GLU A 426 -11.17 13.57 27.46
C GLU A 426 -10.08 14.04 28.41
N GLN A 427 -8.95 14.49 27.91
CA GLN A 427 -7.85 14.97 28.72
C GLN A 427 -7.13 16.14 28.03
N SER A 428 -6.60 17.06 28.84
CA SER A 428 -5.75 18.14 28.33
C SER A 428 -4.39 17.61 27.91
N ALA A 429 -3.75 18.29 26.96
CA ALA A 429 -2.39 18.06 26.54
C ALA A 429 -1.66 19.40 26.36
N TYR A 430 -0.41 19.33 25.97
CA TYR A 430 0.36 20.50 25.54
C TYR A 430 0.66 20.37 24.05
N ASP A 431 0.46 21.45 23.30
CA ASP A 431 0.89 21.53 21.92
C ASP A 431 2.41 21.81 21.82
N GLU A 432 2.95 21.91 20.61
CA GLU A 432 4.38 22.15 20.39
C GLU A 432 4.88 23.48 20.94
N SER A 433 4.02 24.47 21.01
CA SER A 433 4.36 25.77 21.59
C SER A 433 4.46 25.72 23.13
N GLY A 434 4.10 24.58 23.73
CA GLY A 434 3.94 24.42 25.16
C GLY A 434 2.62 25.02 25.71
N ALA A 435 1.71 25.40 24.82
CA ALA A 435 0.39 25.88 25.23
C ALA A 435 -0.53 24.69 25.59
N ARG A 436 -1.31 24.89 26.65
CA ARG A 436 -2.22 23.85 27.12
C ARG A 436 -3.46 23.76 26.22
N ALA A 437 -3.58 22.70 25.46
CA ALA A 437 -4.76 22.33 24.70
C ALA A 437 -5.78 21.61 25.60
N VAL A 438 -6.99 22.12 25.67
CA VAL A 438 -8.10 21.55 26.45
C VAL A 438 -9.19 21.10 25.51
N PRO A 439 -9.72 19.88 25.65
CA PRO A 439 -10.82 19.39 24.82
C PRO A 439 -12.03 20.32 24.91
N ARG A 440 -12.64 20.67 23.77
CA ARG A 440 -13.81 21.55 23.72
C ARG A 440 -14.83 21.06 22.70
N ARG A 441 -16.12 21.25 23.00
CA ARG A 441 -17.25 21.00 22.10
C ARG A 441 -17.30 19.58 21.52
N ASN A 442 -16.63 18.60 22.11
CA ASN A 442 -16.78 17.21 21.71
C ASN A 442 -18.20 16.72 22.09
N ARG A 443 -18.80 15.95 21.22
CA ARG A 443 -20.17 15.43 21.42
C ARG A 443 -20.11 13.94 21.66
N LEU A 444 -20.38 13.52 22.91
CA LEU A 444 -20.36 12.13 23.34
C LEU A 444 -21.78 11.62 23.54
N SER A 445 -22.23 10.61 22.80
CA SER A 445 -23.60 10.07 22.93
C SER A 445 -23.72 8.60 22.62
N GLY A 446 -24.55 7.88 23.40
CA GLY A 446 -24.88 6.46 23.17
C GLY A 446 -23.69 5.51 23.17
N ASN A 447 -22.57 5.92 23.77
CA ASN A 447 -21.42 5.04 23.99
C ASN A 447 -21.71 4.16 25.22
N SER A 448 -21.43 2.88 25.15
CA SER A 448 -21.77 1.93 26.20
C SER A 448 -20.69 0.91 26.47
N THR A 449 -20.71 0.33 27.64
CA THR A 449 -19.87 -0.82 28.02
C THR A 449 -20.77 -2.04 28.29
N SER A 450 -20.25 -3.22 28.01
CA SER A 450 -20.92 -4.50 28.28
C SER A 450 -19.93 -5.49 28.85
N THR A 451 -20.38 -6.32 29.75
CA THR A 451 -19.56 -7.41 30.33
C THR A 451 -19.26 -8.51 29.31
N SER A 452 -20.11 -8.67 28.30
CA SER A 452 -19.90 -9.63 27.21
C SER A 452 -20.27 -9.03 25.87
N CYS A 453 -19.43 -9.22 24.86
CA CYS A 453 -19.85 -9.11 23.48
C CYS A 453 -20.06 -10.51 22.95
N GLY A 454 -21.30 -10.85 22.64
CA GLY A 454 -21.58 -12.07 21.89
C GLY A 454 -20.70 -12.11 20.63
N ALA A 455 -20.21 -13.25 20.29
CA ALA A 455 -19.56 -13.48 19.01
C ALA A 455 -20.61 -13.22 17.91
N ARG A 456 -20.53 -12.05 17.26
CA ARG A 456 -21.25 -11.74 16.03
C ARG A 456 -20.26 -11.70 14.88
#